data_6ae987b220946e129fd67279e59b85f4
#
_entry.id   6ae987b220946e129fd67279e59b85f4
#
_cell.length_a   1.000
_cell.length_b   1.000
_cell.length_c   1.000
_cell.angle_alpha   90.00
_cell.angle_beta   90.00
_cell.angle_gamma   90.00
#
_symmetry.space_group_name_H-M   'P 1'
#
loop_
_entity.id
_entity.type
_entity.pdbx_description
1 polymer ?
#
loop_
_entity_poly.entity_id
_entity_poly.type
_entity_poly.pdbx_seq_one_letter_code
_entity_poly.pdbx_strand_id
1 'polypeptide(L)'
;MIFTKQQIRFFETFGFVVLRGLMKQDEMDLMREESEDIMRELRGGKDFDGKTRQAIQPFFERGPFLHSLLGDERINDIGEELCGPDFVLDVTEGNLHVGDTQWHGPYGAWEPVRWIKIGFYLESLRADNGCLRFVPGSHILGDPDYYSGLRDNPEDPDTFRPFGVKPSEIPCYPVECEPGDMIVFVETLLHASFGGRNGRHQHAINFFEKPKTEEQIKHV
;
A
#
# COMPACT_ATOMS: atom_id res chain seq x y z
N MET A 1 -5.00 -20.99 -5.53
CA MET A 1 -3.54 -20.75 -5.50
C MET A 1 -3.21 -19.72 -6.57
N ILE A 2 -2.83 -18.53 -6.18
CA ILE A 2 -2.60 -17.40 -7.06
C ILE A 2 -1.10 -17.17 -7.34
N PHE A 3 -0.23 -17.59 -6.43
CA PHE A 3 1.22 -17.44 -6.57
C PHE A 3 1.91 -18.72 -7.03
N THR A 4 2.94 -18.53 -7.86
CA THR A 4 3.94 -19.58 -8.10
C THR A 4 4.89 -19.69 -6.90
N LYS A 5 5.57 -20.84 -6.75
CA LYS A 5 6.61 -21.00 -5.72
C LYS A 5 7.73 -19.96 -5.81
N GLN A 6 8.06 -19.50 -7.03
CA GLN A 6 9.05 -18.45 -7.25
C GLN A 6 8.55 -17.10 -6.75
N GLN A 7 7.28 -16.76 -6.97
CA GLN A 7 6.69 -15.52 -6.46
C GLN A 7 6.62 -15.49 -4.93
N ILE A 8 6.28 -16.61 -4.28
CA ILE A 8 6.35 -16.71 -2.82
C ILE A 8 7.78 -16.47 -2.32
N ARG A 9 8.79 -17.12 -2.92
CA ARG A 9 10.19 -16.91 -2.53
C ARG A 9 10.65 -15.48 -2.78
N PHE A 10 10.20 -14.87 -3.86
CA PHE A 10 10.48 -13.46 -4.15
C PHE A 10 9.87 -12.56 -3.07
N PHE A 11 8.59 -12.78 -2.71
CA PHE A 11 7.91 -12.06 -1.66
C PHE A 11 8.62 -12.20 -0.31
N GLU A 12 8.97 -13.40 0.10
CA GLU A 12 9.70 -13.65 1.35
C GLU A 12 11.08 -12.98 1.39
N THR A 13 11.75 -12.86 0.25
CA THR A 13 13.08 -12.26 0.16
C THR A 13 13.04 -10.73 0.11
N PHE A 14 12.13 -10.18 -0.69
CA PHE A 14 12.12 -8.75 -1.02
C PHE A 14 10.97 -7.98 -0.35
N GLY A 15 9.97 -8.67 0.22
CA GLY A 15 8.85 -8.09 0.95
C GLY A 15 7.70 -7.62 0.08
N PHE A 16 7.73 -7.85 -1.23
CA PHE A 16 6.66 -7.48 -2.16
C PHE A 16 6.59 -8.40 -3.38
N VAL A 17 5.44 -8.37 -4.05
CA VAL A 17 5.24 -9.01 -5.35
C VAL A 17 4.21 -8.20 -6.15
N VAL A 18 4.31 -8.22 -7.47
CA VAL A 18 3.35 -7.56 -8.35
C VAL A 18 2.63 -8.61 -9.19
N LEU A 19 1.31 -8.62 -9.10
CA LEU A 19 0.42 -9.44 -9.91
C LEU A 19 -0.08 -8.59 -11.06
N ARG A 20 0.47 -8.80 -12.25
CA ARG A 20 0.21 -7.98 -13.42
C ARG A 20 -1.14 -8.32 -14.07
N GLY A 21 -1.94 -7.29 -14.33
CA GLY A 21 -3.20 -7.40 -15.05
C GLY A 21 -4.22 -8.36 -14.39
N LEU A 22 -4.19 -8.49 -13.08
CA LEU A 22 -5.08 -9.39 -12.36
C LEU A 22 -6.53 -8.91 -12.36
N MET A 23 -6.74 -7.58 -12.34
CA MET A 23 -8.04 -6.94 -12.55
C MET A 23 -8.22 -6.60 -14.04
N LYS A 24 -9.42 -6.81 -14.54
CA LYS A 24 -9.79 -6.47 -15.93
C LYS A 24 -10.12 -4.99 -16.05
N GLN A 25 -10.14 -4.48 -17.28
CA GLN A 25 -10.43 -3.08 -17.54
C GLN A 25 -11.82 -2.65 -17.06
N ASP A 26 -12.83 -3.47 -17.27
CA ASP A 26 -14.21 -3.21 -16.81
C ASP A 26 -14.31 -3.15 -15.28
N GLU A 27 -13.55 -3.99 -14.57
CA GLU A 27 -13.45 -3.95 -13.10
C GLU A 27 -12.75 -2.65 -12.63
N MET A 28 -11.71 -2.21 -13.34
CA MET A 28 -11.01 -0.96 -13.03
C MET A 28 -11.87 0.28 -13.32
N ASP A 29 -12.70 0.23 -14.35
CA ASP A 29 -13.65 1.29 -14.67
C ASP A 29 -14.72 1.43 -13.56
N LEU A 30 -15.28 0.31 -13.08
CA LEU A 30 -16.21 0.29 -11.95
C LEU A 30 -15.56 0.79 -10.66
N MET A 31 -14.32 0.34 -10.38
CA MET A 31 -13.57 0.81 -9.21
C MET A 31 -13.37 2.32 -9.25
N ARG A 32 -13.04 2.87 -10.41
CA ARG A 32 -12.86 4.32 -10.60
C ARG A 32 -14.16 5.07 -10.37
N GLU A 33 -15.24 4.65 -11.02
CA GLU A 33 -16.55 5.30 -10.92
C GLU A 33 -17.02 5.36 -9.47
N GLU A 34 -17.08 4.22 -8.77
CA GLU A 34 -17.50 4.17 -7.38
C GLU A 34 -16.57 4.99 -6.46
N SER A 35 -15.25 4.93 -6.69
CA SER A 35 -14.29 5.68 -5.89
C SER A 35 -14.48 7.18 -6.01
N GLU A 36 -14.67 7.69 -7.23
CA GLU A 36 -14.89 9.10 -7.48
C GLU A 36 -16.21 9.59 -6.85
N ASP A 37 -17.27 8.80 -6.97
CA ASP A 37 -18.58 9.11 -6.39
C ASP A 37 -18.53 9.16 -4.87
N ILE A 38 -17.96 8.13 -4.22
CA ILE A 38 -17.80 8.09 -2.77
C ILE A 38 -16.96 9.27 -2.28
N MET A 39 -15.84 9.51 -2.91
CA MET A 39 -14.94 10.59 -2.52
C MET A 39 -15.56 11.97 -2.73
N ARG A 40 -16.33 12.16 -3.80
CA ARG A 40 -17.08 13.39 -4.07
C ARG A 40 -18.19 13.61 -3.06
N GLU A 41 -18.98 12.58 -2.73
CA GLU A 41 -20.04 12.64 -1.72
C GLU A 41 -19.48 13.09 -0.37
N LEU A 42 -18.37 12.47 0.07
CA LEU A 42 -17.72 12.81 1.34
C LEU A 42 -17.10 14.23 1.36
N ARG A 43 -16.86 14.83 0.20
CA ARG A 43 -16.52 16.24 0.07
C ARG A 43 -17.73 17.17 -0.02
N GLY A 44 -18.97 16.65 0.20
CA GLY A 44 -20.20 17.42 0.07
C GLY A 44 -20.49 17.84 -1.37
N GLY A 45 -20.17 17.00 -2.35
CA GLY A 45 -20.36 17.24 -3.78
C GLY A 45 -19.32 18.15 -4.44
N LYS A 46 -18.30 18.60 -3.70
CA LYS A 46 -17.25 19.49 -4.22
C LYS A 46 -16.19 18.73 -5.00
N ASP A 47 -15.60 19.38 -5.98
CA ASP A 47 -14.45 18.85 -6.69
C ASP A 47 -13.22 18.75 -5.76
N PHE A 48 -12.28 17.88 -6.11
CA PHE A 48 -11.03 17.75 -5.37
C PHE A 48 -10.14 18.99 -5.62
N ASP A 49 -9.73 19.66 -4.54
CA ASP A 49 -9.00 20.93 -4.62
C ASP A 49 -7.49 20.75 -4.90
N GLY A 50 -7.00 19.51 -4.84
CA GLY A 50 -5.58 19.21 -5.05
C GLY A 50 -4.62 19.73 -3.98
N LYS A 51 -5.13 20.20 -2.83
CA LYS A 51 -4.30 20.82 -1.77
C LYS A 51 -4.11 19.91 -0.56
N THR A 52 -5.14 19.13 -0.23
CA THR A 52 -5.12 18.28 0.95
C THR A 52 -5.45 16.86 0.54
N ARG A 53 -4.60 15.89 0.94
CA ARG A 53 -4.87 14.46 0.75
C ARG A 53 -6.23 14.12 1.34
N GLN A 54 -7.06 13.44 0.57
CA GLN A 54 -8.27 12.81 1.08
C GLN A 54 -7.97 11.34 1.37
N ALA A 55 -8.10 10.93 2.63
CA ALA A 55 -7.94 9.56 3.08
C ALA A 55 -9.23 9.11 3.77
N ILE A 56 -9.75 7.95 3.38
CA ILE A 56 -11.02 7.41 3.85
C ILE A 56 -10.78 5.96 4.31
N GLN A 57 -11.23 5.66 5.52
CA GLN A 57 -11.22 4.34 6.14
C GLN A 57 -12.49 4.17 6.98
N PRO A 58 -13.23 3.06 6.89
CA PRO A 58 -13.13 2.03 5.85
C PRO A 58 -13.60 2.57 4.50
N PHE A 59 -13.10 2.04 3.40
CA PHE A 59 -13.40 2.55 2.05
C PHE A 59 -14.17 1.56 1.16
N PHE A 60 -13.69 0.31 1.04
CA PHE A 60 -14.29 -0.69 0.15
C PHE A 60 -15.71 -1.06 0.56
N GLU A 61 -16.05 -0.92 1.81
CA GLU A 61 -17.39 -1.18 2.36
C GLU A 61 -18.47 -0.18 1.90
N ARG A 62 -18.07 0.90 1.21
CA ARG A 62 -18.96 2.02 0.85
C ARG A 62 -19.61 1.89 -0.52
N GLY A 63 -19.04 1.08 -1.42
CA GLY A 63 -19.57 0.88 -2.77
C GLY A 63 -19.91 -0.58 -3.04
N PRO A 64 -20.96 -0.91 -3.81
CA PRO A 64 -21.35 -2.29 -4.05
C PRO A 64 -20.27 -3.09 -4.80
N PHE A 65 -19.60 -2.53 -5.81
CA PHE A 65 -18.52 -3.21 -6.50
C PHE A 65 -17.28 -3.32 -5.60
N LEU A 66 -16.85 -2.25 -4.97
CA LEU A 66 -15.73 -2.25 -4.02
C LEU A 66 -15.94 -3.28 -2.92
N HIS A 67 -17.14 -3.32 -2.32
CA HIS A 67 -17.48 -4.29 -1.29
C HIS A 67 -17.41 -5.73 -1.80
N SER A 68 -17.81 -5.99 -3.06
CA SER A 68 -17.75 -7.32 -3.64
C SER A 68 -16.31 -7.86 -3.74
N LEU A 69 -15.31 -6.98 -3.85
CA LEU A 69 -13.90 -7.37 -3.88
C LEU A 69 -13.40 -7.97 -2.57
N LEU A 70 -14.03 -7.66 -1.44
CA LEU A 70 -13.70 -8.27 -0.14
C LEU A 70 -14.02 -9.78 -0.11
N GLY A 71 -14.94 -10.23 -0.97
CA GLY A 71 -15.26 -11.65 -1.15
C GLY A 71 -14.66 -12.26 -2.42
N ASP A 72 -13.83 -11.53 -3.17
CA ASP A 72 -13.22 -12.01 -4.41
C ASP A 72 -12.17 -13.09 -4.13
N GLU A 73 -12.29 -14.23 -4.83
CA GLU A 73 -11.39 -15.37 -4.65
C GLU A 73 -9.92 -15.01 -4.89
N ARG A 74 -9.62 -14.10 -5.84
CA ARG A 74 -8.25 -13.66 -6.13
C ARG A 74 -7.64 -12.93 -4.94
N ILE A 75 -8.42 -12.09 -4.25
CA ILE A 75 -7.99 -11.31 -3.09
C ILE A 75 -7.88 -12.21 -1.86
N ASN A 76 -8.84 -13.11 -1.67
CA ASN A 76 -8.81 -14.05 -0.56
C ASN A 76 -7.67 -15.07 -0.70
N ASP A 77 -7.39 -15.57 -1.91
CA ASP A 77 -6.22 -16.42 -2.18
C ASP A 77 -4.90 -15.74 -1.79
N ILE A 78 -4.76 -14.42 -2.04
CA ILE A 78 -3.59 -13.65 -1.60
C ILE A 78 -3.46 -13.68 -0.07
N GLY A 79 -4.54 -13.40 0.64
CA GLY A 79 -4.58 -13.43 2.10
C GLY A 79 -4.25 -14.82 2.65
N GLU A 80 -4.88 -15.87 2.13
CA GLU A 80 -4.67 -17.25 2.58
C GLU A 80 -3.24 -17.74 2.33
N GLU A 81 -2.67 -17.47 1.14
CA GLU A 81 -1.33 -17.93 0.79
C GLU A 81 -0.21 -17.18 1.54
N LEU A 82 -0.41 -15.90 1.88
CA LEU A 82 0.62 -15.08 2.53
C LEU A 82 0.45 -14.93 4.05
N CYS A 83 -0.77 -14.91 4.55
CA CYS A 83 -1.08 -14.78 5.98
C CYS A 83 -1.55 -16.11 6.61
N GLY A 84 -1.81 -17.12 5.79
CA GLY A 84 -2.30 -18.42 6.24
C GLY A 84 -3.81 -18.49 6.36
N PRO A 85 -4.35 -19.71 6.64
CA PRO A 85 -5.79 -19.92 6.79
C PRO A 85 -6.34 -19.10 7.97
N ASP A 86 -7.57 -18.63 7.85
CA ASP A 86 -8.22 -17.77 8.86
C ASP A 86 -7.55 -16.39 9.02
N PHE A 87 -6.87 -15.88 7.99
CA PHE A 87 -6.37 -14.49 8.00
C PHE A 87 -7.50 -13.51 8.32
N VAL A 88 -7.14 -12.33 8.77
CA VAL A 88 -8.09 -11.31 9.23
C VAL A 88 -8.01 -10.09 8.32
N LEU A 89 -9.18 -9.61 7.87
CA LEU A 89 -9.29 -8.29 7.25
C LEU A 89 -9.10 -7.23 8.35
N ASP A 90 -8.12 -6.37 8.18
CA ASP A 90 -7.85 -5.26 9.10
C ASP A 90 -8.65 -4.02 8.69
N VAL A 91 -8.23 -3.36 7.63
CA VAL A 91 -8.81 -2.11 7.17
C VAL A 91 -8.75 -1.98 5.66
N THR A 92 -9.70 -1.24 5.10
CA THR A 92 -9.71 -0.86 3.70
C THR A 92 -9.49 0.65 3.56
N GLU A 93 -8.75 1.05 2.53
CA GLU A 93 -8.32 2.42 2.33
C GLU A 93 -8.67 2.95 0.95
N GLY A 94 -9.15 4.18 0.90
CA GLY A 94 -9.29 4.97 -0.32
C GLY A 94 -8.56 6.30 -0.18
N ASN A 95 -7.65 6.58 -1.09
CA ASN A 95 -6.80 7.76 -1.03
C ASN A 95 -6.78 8.53 -2.34
N LEU A 96 -6.92 9.86 -2.25
CA LEU A 96 -6.50 10.82 -3.25
C LEU A 96 -5.27 11.55 -2.73
N HIS A 97 -4.12 11.23 -3.28
CA HIS A 97 -2.84 11.78 -2.84
C HIS A 97 -2.60 13.19 -3.39
N VAL A 98 -1.82 13.96 -2.62
CA VAL A 98 -1.27 15.26 -3.01
C VAL A 98 0.24 15.18 -2.86
N GLY A 99 0.96 15.37 -3.97
CA GLY A 99 2.43 15.37 -3.99
C GLY A 99 3.04 14.02 -3.57
N ASP A 100 4.14 14.12 -2.86
CA ASP A 100 4.95 12.98 -2.43
C ASP A 100 4.42 12.33 -1.15
N THR A 101 4.71 11.05 -0.99
CA THR A 101 4.58 10.33 0.27
C THR A 101 5.99 9.98 0.75
N GLN A 102 6.37 10.53 1.89
CA GLN A 102 7.70 10.30 2.46
C GLN A 102 7.90 8.83 2.87
N TRP A 103 9.15 8.46 3.08
CA TRP A 103 9.50 7.12 3.55
C TRP A 103 8.79 6.80 4.85
N HIS A 104 8.12 5.65 4.87
CA HIS A 104 7.46 5.10 6.04
C HIS A 104 7.48 3.57 5.96
N GLY A 105 7.22 2.94 7.07
CA GLY A 105 7.28 1.48 7.22
C GLY A 105 7.02 1.15 8.68
N PRO A 106 7.70 0.19 9.28
CA PRO A 106 7.39 -0.23 10.64
C PRO A 106 7.46 0.94 11.61
N TYR A 107 6.35 1.23 12.26
CA TYR A 107 6.22 2.27 13.28
C TYR A 107 6.47 1.71 14.68
N GLY A 108 7.61 1.11 14.89
CA GLY A 108 7.93 0.56 16.21
C GLY A 108 8.72 -0.72 16.16
N ALA A 109 8.76 -1.41 17.30
CA ALA A 109 9.41 -2.70 17.43
C ALA A 109 8.75 -3.75 16.52
N TRP A 110 9.45 -4.83 16.33
CA TRP A 110 9.04 -6.03 15.64
C TRP A 110 7.53 -6.32 15.71
N GLU A 111 6.93 -6.47 14.53
CA GLU A 111 5.52 -6.85 14.38
C GLU A 111 5.37 -8.36 14.66
N PRO A 112 4.65 -8.77 15.71
CA PRO A 112 4.53 -10.18 16.09
C PRO A 112 3.64 -10.99 15.15
N VAL A 113 2.93 -10.33 14.23
CA VAL A 113 2.11 -10.94 13.18
C VAL A 113 2.47 -10.36 11.83
N ARG A 114 2.31 -11.15 10.77
CA ARG A 114 2.51 -10.66 9.41
C ARG A 114 1.31 -9.82 8.98
N TRP A 115 1.58 -8.59 8.56
CA TRP A 115 0.63 -7.70 7.93
C TRP A 115 0.97 -7.56 6.46
N ILE A 116 -0.02 -7.66 5.59
CA ILE A 116 0.13 -7.43 4.15
C ILE A 116 -0.84 -6.36 3.68
N LYS A 117 -0.40 -5.63 2.69
CA LYS A 117 -1.21 -4.63 1.99
C LYS A 117 -1.31 -5.00 0.52
N ILE A 118 -2.53 -5.00 -0.01
CA ILE A 118 -2.82 -5.12 -1.44
C ILE A 118 -3.15 -3.73 -1.96
N GLY A 119 -2.25 -3.15 -2.74
CA GLY A 119 -2.41 -1.82 -3.32
C GLY A 119 -2.97 -1.86 -4.74
N PHE A 120 -3.93 -0.98 -5.01
CA PHE A 120 -4.54 -0.74 -6.32
C PHE A 120 -4.29 0.70 -6.72
N TYR A 121 -3.84 0.92 -7.95
CA TYR A 121 -3.68 2.24 -8.53
C TYR A 121 -4.57 2.38 -9.76
N LEU A 122 -5.27 3.51 -9.85
CA LEU A 122 -6.21 3.74 -10.96
C LEU A 122 -5.56 4.45 -12.15
N GLU A 123 -4.29 4.81 -12.03
CA GLU A 123 -3.48 5.46 -13.06
C GLU A 123 -2.22 4.64 -13.35
N SER A 124 -1.70 4.80 -14.57
CA SER A 124 -0.37 4.30 -14.91
C SER A 124 0.69 5.09 -14.15
N LEU A 125 1.47 4.41 -13.34
CA LEU A 125 2.51 5.02 -12.52
C LEU A 125 3.90 4.57 -12.93
N ARG A 126 4.82 5.55 -12.96
CA ARG A 126 6.23 5.39 -13.33
C ARG A 126 7.14 5.99 -12.26
N ALA A 127 8.42 5.76 -12.39
CA ALA A 127 9.43 6.25 -11.45
C ALA A 127 9.44 7.78 -11.30
N ASP A 128 9.00 8.52 -12.31
CA ASP A 128 8.98 9.97 -12.38
C ASP A 128 7.61 10.62 -12.07
N ASN A 129 6.55 9.80 -11.88
CA ASN A 129 5.19 10.33 -11.66
C ASN A 129 4.50 9.78 -10.41
N GLY A 130 5.26 9.24 -9.45
CA GLY A 130 4.73 8.87 -8.14
C GLY A 130 4.36 7.40 -7.98
N CYS A 131 5.04 6.49 -8.68
CA CYS A 131 4.91 5.07 -8.37
C CYS A 131 5.41 4.77 -6.95
N LEU A 132 4.92 3.68 -6.40
CA LEU A 132 5.41 3.15 -5.12
C LEU A 132 6.89 2.76 -5.25
N ARG A 133 7.67 3.02 -4.22
CA ARG A 133 9.08 2.65 -4.12
C ARG A 133 9.30 1.83 -2.86
N PHE A 134 10.08 0.77 -2.97
CA PHE A 134 10.46 -0.08 -1.85
C PHE A 134 11.96 -0.09 -1.64
N VAL A 135 12.38 -0.20 -0.38
CA VAL A 135 13.72 -0.71 -0.04
C VAL A 135 13.60 -2.22 0.13
N PRO A 136 13.96 -3.02 -0.91
CA PRO A 136 13.72 -4.46 -0.90
C PRO A 136 14.42 -5.16 0.26
N GLY A 137 13.71 -6.06 0.95
CA GLY A 137 14.25 -6.80 2.11
C GLY A 137 14.27 -6.03 3.41
N SER A 138 13.84 -4.76 3.43
CA SER A 138 13.86 -3.94 4.65
C SER A 138 12.94 -4.47 5.76
N HIS A 139 11.92 -5.25 5.42
CA HIS A 139 11.01 -5.90 6.38
C HIS A 139 11.67 -6.99 7.24
N ILE A 140 12.86 -7.50 6.84
CA ILE A 140 13.58 -8.57 7.55
C ILE A 140 14.51 -8.01 8.63
N LEU A 141 14.88 -6.73 8.56
CA LEU A 141 15.95 -6.16 9.36
C LEU A 141 15.60 -6.00 10.84
N GLY A 142 14.32 -6.06 11.21
CA GLY A 142 13.85 -6.21 12.59
C GLY A 142 14.22 -5.09 13.58
N ASP A 143 15.01 -4.09 13.15
CA ASP A 143 15.42 -2.96 13.97
C ASP A 143 14.69 -1.69 13.53
N PRO A 144 13.73 -1.20 14.33
CA PRO A 144 12.98 0.00 14.00
C PRO A 144 13.85 1.25 13.92
N ASP A 145 14.98 1.28 14.59
CA ASP A 145 15.88 2.44 14.59
C ASP A 145 16.74 2.51 13.32
N TYR A 146 16.84 1.41 12.58
CA TYR A 146 17.62 1.35 11.35
C TYR A 146 17.18 2.39 10.31
N TYR A 147 15.89 2.75 10.31
CA TYR A 147 15.30 3.72 9.41
C TYR A 147 14.82 5.02 10.08
N SER A 148 15.13 5.22 11.37
CA SER A 148 14.61 6.36 12.12
C SER A 148 14.88 7.69 11.40
N GLY A 149 16.10 7.87 10.88
CA GLY A 149 16.45 9.06 10.10
C GLY A 149 15.67 9.29 8.81
N LEU A 150 15.01 8.27 8.24
CA LEU A 150 14.15 8.43 7.05
C LEU A 150 12.71 8.83 7.38
N ARG A 151 12.27 8.55 8.59
CA ARG A 151 10.88 8.79 9.02
C ARG A 151 10.64 10.21 9.53
N ASP A 152 11.72 10.92 9.86
CA ASP A 152 11.61 12.27 10.37
C ASP A 152 10.94 13.16 9.32
N ASN A 153 9.84 13.81 9.72
CA ASN A 153 9.20 14.80 8.88
C ASN A 153 10.02 16.08 8.99
N PRO A 154 10.89 16.40 8.04
CA PRO A 154 11.84 17.51 8.19
C PRO A 154 11.09 18.83 8.22
N GLU A 155 11.56 19.78 9.04
CA GLU A 155 11.10 21.17 9.00
C GLU A 155 11.37 21.78 7.63
N ASP A 156 12.47 21.38 6.97
CA ASP A 156 12.84 21.78 5.62
C ASP A 156 13.21 20.58 4.75
N PRO A 157 12.26 20.09 3.91
CA PRO A 157 12.51 18.99 2.99
C PRO A 157 13.65 19.23 1.99
N ASP A 158 13.94 20.48 1.66
CA ASP A 158 14.96 20.81 0.65
C ASP A 158 16.39 20.59 1.17
N THR A 159 16.59 20.71 2.46
CA THR A 159 17.88 20.50 3.13
C THR A 159 18.01 19.15 3.82
N PHE A 160 16.92 18.43 3.98
CA PHE A 160 16.91 17.13 4.67
C PHE A 160 17.72 16.07 3.91
N ARG A 161 18.78 15.57 4.56
CA ARG A 161 19.74 14.59 4.00
C ARG A 161 20.13 13.59 5.08
N PRO A 162 19.19 12.73 5.55
CA PRO A 162 19.43 11.84 6.70
C PRO A 162 20.60 10.87 6.51
N PHE A 163 20.89 10.49 5.26
CA PHE A 163 22.02 9.62 4.90
C PHE A 163 22.96 10.30 3.88
N GLY A 164 23.06 11.63 3.89
CA GLY A 164 23.88 12.40 2.95
C GLY A 164 23.26 12.59 1.56
N VAL A 165 22.07 12.00 1.31
CA VAL A 165 21.32 12.09 0.04
C VAL A 165 19.90 12.56 0.32
N LYS A 166 19.19 13.06 -0.71
CA LYS A 166 17.76 13.39 -0.58
C LYS A 166 16.94 12.13 -0.33
N PRO A 167 15.79 12.21 0.35
CA PRO A 167 14.87 11.07 0.48
C PRO A 167 14.51 10.41 -0.86
N SER A 168 14.32 11.21 -1.92
CA SER A 168 14.02 10.71 -3.27
C SER A 168 15.20 10.00 -3.95
N GLU A 169 16.42 10.16 -3.44
CA GLU A 169 17.67 9.57 -3.97
C GLU A 169 18.10 8.30 -3.22
N ILE A 170 17.35 7.90 -2.19
CA ILE A 170 17.61 6.65 -1.46
C ILE A 170 17.54 5.47 -2.43
N PRO A 171 18.53 4.56 -2.44
CA PRO A 171 18.51 3.36 -3.28
C PRO A 171 17.26 2.50 -3.01
N CYS A 172 16.43 2.36 -4.01
CA CYS A 172 15.15 1.69 -3.91
C CYS A 172 14.71 1.08 -5.24
N TYR A 173 13.70 0.23 -5.19
CA TYR A 173 13.06 -0.31 -6.38
C TYR A 173 11.75 0.44 -6.67
N PRO A 174 11.65 1.17 -7.80
CA PRO A 174 10.39 1.79 -8.21
C PRO A 174 9.46 0.71 -8.80
N VAL A 175 8.26 0.61 -8.24
CA VAL A 175 7.24 -0.34 -8.72
C VAL A 175 6.33 0.38 -9.71
N GLU A 176 6.75 0.38 -10.96
CA GLU A 176 5.91 0.89 -12.05
C GLU A 176 4.72 -0.04 -12.27
N CYS A 177 3.53 0.52 -12.44
CA CYS A 177 2.30 -0.25 -12.57
C CYS A 177 1.31 0.38 -13.56
N GLU A 178 0.41 -0.48 -14.02
CA GLU A 178 -0.77 -0.10 -14.81
C GLU A 178 -2.04 -0.32 -14.00
N PRO A 179 -3.16 0.36 -14.33
CA PRO A 179 -4.46 -0.03 -13.81
C PRO A 179 -4.72 -1.52 -14.07
N GLY A 180 -5.17 -2.24 -13.04
CA GLY A 180 -5.35 -3.69 -13.09
C GLY A 180 -4.22 -4.51 -12.46
N ASP A 181 -3.05 -3.91 -12.22
CA ASP A 181 -2.01 -4.53 -11.42
C ASP A 181 -2.36 -4.48 -9.93
N MET A 182 -2.06 -5.55 -9.20
CA MET A 182 -2.10 -5.56 -7.74
C MET A 182 -0.66 -5.59 -7.20
N ILE A 183 -0.33 -4.64 -6.33
CA ILE A 183 0.95 -4.59 -5.63
C ILE A 183 0.74 -5.11 -4.22
N VAL A 184 1.29 -6.30 -3.95
CA VAL A 184 1.18 -6.95 -2.64
C VAL A 184 2.49 -6.80 -1.89
N PHE A 185 2.46 -6.32 -0.66
CA PHE A 185 3.67 -6.12 0.14
C PHE A 185 3.43 -6.27 1.63
N VAL A 186 4.50 -6.61 2.36
CA VAL A 186 4.49 -6.62 3.83
C VAL A 186 4.44 -5.17 4.33
N GLU A 187 3.54 -4.84 5.24
CA GLU A 187 3.35 -3.45 5.68
C GLU A 187 4.59 -2.86 6.35
N THR A 188 5.42 -3.72 6.96
CA THR A 188 6.70 -3.32 7.54
C THR A 188 7.80 -3.04 6.51
N LEU A 189 7.57 -3.26 5.22
CA LEU A 189 8.52 -2.93 4.16
C LEU A 189 8.64 -1.40 4.02
N LEU A 190 9.85 -0.86 4.10
CA LEU A 190 10.08 0.57 3.96
C LEU A 190 9.70 1.04 2.56
N HIS A 191 8.76 1.99 2.49
CA HIS A 191 8.20 2.44 1.23
C HIS A 191 7.90 3.94 1.18
N ALA A 192 7.86 4.48 -0.04
CA ALA A 192 7.62 5.89 -0.32
C ALA A 192 7.05 6.06 -1.73
N SER A 193 6.71 7.31 -2.08
CA SER A 193 6.32 7.70 -3.43
C SER A 193 6.78 9.12 -3.69
N PHE A 194 7.55 9.35 -4.76
CA PHE A 194 8.09 10.65 -5.13
C PHE A 194 7.75 11.04 -6.56
N GLY A 195 7.66 12.34 -6.82
CA GLY A 195 7.31 12.89 -8.14
C GLY A 195 5.81 12.78 -8.46
N GLY A 196 4.97 12.48 -7.47
CA GLY A 196 3.54 12.29 -7.66
C GLY A 196 2.78 13.59 -7.92
N ARG A 197 1.90 13.58 -8.94
CA ARG A 197 0.95 14.66 -9.15
C ARG A 197 -0.23 14.56 -8.18
N ASN A 198 -0.95 15.70 -8.00
CA ASN A 198 -2.15 15.75 -7.17
C ASN A 198 -3.31 14.96 -7.81
N GLY A 199 -4.13 14.35 -6.97
CA GLY A 199 -5.29 13.56 -7.40
C GLY A 199 -4.95 12.14 -7.87
N ARG A 200 -3.81 11.58 -7.45
CA ARG A 200 -3.46 10.19 -7.70
C ARG A 200 -4.26 9.29 -6.77
N HIS A 201 -5.00 8.34 -7.35
CA HIS A 201 -5.76 7.35 -6.60
C HIS A 201 -4.84 6.21 -6.13
N GLN A 202 -4.97 5.88 -4.86
CA GLN A 202 -4.38 4.68 -4.28
C GLN A 202 -5.39 4.08 -3.31
N HIS A 203 -5.80 2.86 -3.58
CA HIS A 203 -6.68 2.10 -2.71
C HIS A 203 -5.95 0.89 -2.16
N ALA A 204 -6.35 0.43 -0.99
CA ALA A 204 -5.73 -0.75 -0.39
C ALA A 204 -6.71 -1.58 0.43
N ILE A 205 -6.43 -2.88 0.47
CA ILE A 205 -7.01 -3.84 1.40
C ILE A 205 -5.85 -4.37 2.24
N ASN A 206 -6.01 -4.32 3.57
CA ASN A 206 -5.00 -4.78 4.50
C ASN A 206 -5.48 -6.04 5.20
N PHE A 207 -4.60 -7.03 5.27
CA PHE A 207 -4.82 -8.28 5.99
C PHE A 207 -3.71 -8.53 6.99
N PHE A 208 -4.02 -9.28 8.04
CA PHE A 208 -3.00 -9.80 8.92
C PHE A 208 -3.18 -11.28 9.23
N GLU A 209 -2.07 -11.92 9.57
CA GLU A 209 -2.04 -13.30 10.04
C GLU A 209 -2.87 -13.43 11.32
N LYS A 210 -3.73 -14.45 11.40
CA LYS A 210 -4.51 -14.71 12.62
C LYS A 210 -3.60 -14.83 13.84
N PRO A 211 -3.80 -14.00 14.87
CA PRO A 211 -3.02 -14.08 16.10
C PRO A 211 -3.16 -15.45 16.78
N LYS A 212 -2.04 -16.01 17.22
CA LYS A 212 -1.96 -17.36 17.84
C LYS A 212 -1.53 -17.34 19.30
N THR A 213 -1.00 -16.19 19.76
CA THR A 213 -0.50 -16.02 21.14
C THR A 213 -1.15 -14.83 21.81
N GLU A 214 -1.11 -14.78 23.16
CA GLU A 214 -1.61 -13.60 23.90
C GLU A 214 -0.85 -12.31 23.55
N GLU A 215 0.43 -12.42 23.24
CA GLU A 215 1.24 -11.28 22.81
C GLU A 215 0.75 -10.75 21.47
N GLN A 216 0.53 -11.63 20.50
CA GLN A 216 -0.03 -11.28 19.19
C GLN A 216 -1.43 -10.67 19.30
N ILE A 217 -2.30 -11.23 20.17
CA ILE A 217 -3.67 -10.70 20.39
C ILE A 217 -3.65 -9.30 21.00
N LYS A 218 -2.68 -8.98 21.83
CA LYS A 218 -2.54 -7.64 22.44
C LYS A 218 -1.99 -6.60 21.47
N HIS A 219 -1.37 -7.04 20.42
CA HIS A 219 -0.71 -6.19 19.43
C HIS A 219 -1.67 -5.71 18.31
N VAL A 220 -2.64 -6.52 17.93
CA VAL A 220 -3.63 -6.25 16.86
C VAL A 220 -4.89 -5.54 17.36
#